data_4e0a07160187346e4c67dc25ce01e7a1
#
_entry.id   4e0a07160187346e4c67dc25ce01e7a1
#
_cell.length_a   1.000
_cell.length_b   1.000
_cell.length_c   1.000
_cell.angle_alpha   90.00
_cell.angle_beta   90.00
_cell.angle_gamma   90.00
#
_symmetry.space_group_name_H-M   'P 1'
#
loop_
_entity.id
_entity.type
_entity.pdbx_description
1 polymer ?
#
loop_
_entity_poly.entity_id
_entity_poly.type
_entity_poly.pdbx_seq_one_letter_code
_entity_poly.pdbx_strand_id
1 'polypeptide(L)'
;MGGRYNIDIHTMDKIKKTVGVVLMLCIFTFLTVFFYIIPETEKLKETGVLSVNNGSGIGGGDIIGSSKAGKKDLPIYCVDIPGKLKKQAQTGNDNTDADDNSIDNNKDNNNIDNMAANNTGDVKGINNTGTDDVKYISLSFDAAWGADDTIRILDILDKYNVKVTFFMTGGWVNEYPDMVKEIYSRGHDLGNHSQNHKKMSELNVEQQKQELNSVTEKVKELTGYNMFLFRPPYGDYNSTLINTAYSINYYPIQWSVDSLDWKDYGVDNIIKTVTKHKALSNGAIILMHNGAKYTADALDTVISGLMEQGYTLIPISQLIIRDNFHMDANGMQIAD
;
A
#
# COMPACT_ATOMS: atom_id res chain seq x y z
N MET A 1 -47.24 -27.48 2.61
CA MET A 1 -48.02 -27.30 1.34
C MET A 1 -47.10 -26.77 0.29
N GLY A 2 -46.60 -27.63 -0.59
CA GLY A 2 -45.71 -27.29 -1.69
C GLY A 2 -46.51 -27.08 -2.97
N GLY A 3 -46.72 -25.82 -3.36
CA GLY A 3 -47.33 -25.50 -4.64
C GLY A 3 -46.37 -25.80 -5.78
N ARG A 4 -46.69 -26.77 -6.62
CA ARG A 4 -45.99 -26.99 -7.91
C ARG A 4 -46.55 -26.00 -8.92
N TYR A 5 -45.74 -25.03 -9.37
CA TYR A 5 -46.06 -24.19 -10.50
C TYR A 5 -45.92 -25.01 -11.78
N ASN A 6 -47.06 -25.38 -12.39
CA ASN A 6 -47.08 -25.93 -13.74
C ASN A 6 -47.04 -24.79 -14.74
N ILE A 7 -45.91 -24.59 -15.40
CA ILE A 7 -45.81 -23.66 -16.54
C ILE A 7 -46.40 -24.37 -17.75
N ASP A 8 -47.39 -23.76 -18.42
CA ASP A 8 -48.03 -24.34 -19.60
C ASP A 8 -47.03 -24.40 -20.79
N ILE A 9 -47.30 -25.32 -21.72
CA ILE A 9 -46.43 -25.61 -22.89
C ILE A 9 -46.29 -24.36 -23.77
N HIS A 10 -47.31 -23.53 -23.90
CA HIS A 10 -47.27 -22.34 -24.72
C HIS A 10 -46.36 -21.25 -24.14
N THR A 11 -46.34 -21.12 -22.83
CA THR A 11 -45.44 -20.22 -22.09
C THR A 11 -43.99 -20.68 -22.19
N MET A 12 -43.73 -22.00 -22.13
CA MET A 12 -42.39 -22.59 -22.35
C MET A 12 -41.86 -22.33 -23.75
N ASP A 13 -42.70 -22.41 -24.77
CA ASP A 13 -42.32 -22.15 -26.17
C ASP A 13 -41.99 -20.65 -26.40
N LYS A 14 -42.75 -19.73 -25.79
CA LYS A 14 -42.43 -18.30 -25.83
C LYS A 14 -41.06 -18.03 -25.15
N ILE A 15 -40.81 -18.62 -24.00
CA ILE A 15 -39.53 -18.44 -23.28
C ILE A 15 -38.37 -18.96 -24.13
N LYS A 16 -38.48 -20.16 -24.73
CA LYS A 16 -37.46 -20.72 -25.63
C LYS A 16 -37.17 -19.83 -26.83
N LYS A 17 -38.19 -19.26 -27.47
CA LYS A 17 -38.03 -18.33 -28.60
C LYS A 17 -37.33 -17.04 -28.15
N THR A 18 -37.73 -16.47 -27.01
CA THR A 18 -37.12 -15.24 -26.48
C THR A 18 -35.66 -15.47 -26.10
N VAL A 19 -35.33 -16.58 -25.42
CA VAL A 19 -33.93 -16.95 -25.07
C VAL A 19 -33.10 -17.16 -26.34
N GLY A 20 -33.68 -17.82 -27.39
CA GLY A 20 -32.99 -18.01 -28.66
C GLY A 20 -32.63 -16.69 -29.36
N VAL A 21 -33.54 -15.72 -29.36
CA VAL A 21 -33.30 -14.39 -29.95
C VAL A 21 -32.23 -13.62 -29.18
N VAL A 22 -32.25 -13.64 -27.84
CA VAL A 22 -31.24 -12.99 -27.01
C VAL A 22 -29.86 -13.60 -27.24
N LEU A 23 -29.79 -14.95 -27.33
CA LEU A 23 -28.52 -15.65 -27.60
C LEU A 23 -27.95 -15.28 -28.97
N MET A 24 -28.79 -15.22 -30.00
CA MET A 24 -28.40 -14.80 -31.35
C MET A 24 -27.90 -13.34 -31.38
N LEU A 25 -28.53 -12.44 -30.66
CA LEU A 25 -28.07 -11.05 -30.55
C LEU A 25 -26.73 -10.95 -29.83
N CYS A 26 -26.51 -11.72 -28.77
CA CYS A 26 -25.20 -11.78 -28.07
C CYS A 26 -24.09 -12.34 -28.98
N ILE A 27 -24.37 -13.39 -29.77
CA ILE A 27 -23.41 -13.94 -30.73
C ILE A 27 -23.08 -12.92 -31.82
N PHE A 28 -24.12 -12.22 -32.36
CA PHE A 28 -23.91 -11.22 -33.41
C PHE A 28 -23.08 -10.01 -32.90
N THR A 29 -23.32 -9.53 -31.70
CA THR A 29 -22.53 -8.46 -31.09
C THR A 29 -21.10 -8.92 -30.81
N PHE A 30 -20.90 -10.17 -30.37
CA PHE A 30 -19.57 -10.74 -30.18
C PHE A 30 -18.79 -10.87 -31.50
N LEU A 31 -19.44 -11.34 -32.56
CA LEU A 31 -18.83 -11.45 -33.89
C LEU A 31 -18.49 -10.07 -34.48
N THR A 32 -19.34 -9.05 -34.30
CA THR A 32 -19.02 -7.69 -34.77
C THR A 32 -17.83 -7.09 -34.02
N VAL A 33 -17.73 -7.28 -32.70
CA VAL A 33 -16.57 -6.84 -31.93
C VAL A 33 -15.30 -7.58 -32.37
N PHE A 34 -15.41 -8.89 -32.54
CA PHE A 34 -14.23 -9.72 -32.85
C PHE A 34 -13.71 -9.52 -34.28
N PHE A 35 -14.60 -9.35 -35.27
CA PHE A 35 -14.18 -9.26 -36.67
C PHE A 35 -14.02 -7.83 -37.20
N TYR A 36 -14.65 -6.81 -36.58
CA TYR A 36 -14.60 -5.44 -37.07
C TYR A 36 -13.82 -4.49 -36.16
N ILE A 37 -13.93 -4.61 -34.84
CA ILE A 37 -13.29 -3.69 -33.90
C ILE A 37 -11.84 -4.08 -33.60
N ILE A 38 -11.55 -5.38 -33.39
CA ILE A 38 -10.19 -5.85 -33.07
C ILE A 38 -9.20 -5.63 -34.24
N PRO A 39 -9.54 -5.91 -35.52
CA PRO A 39 -8.62 -5.68 -36.63
C PRO A 39 -8.30 -4.20 -36.91
N GLU A 40 -9.22 -3.26 -36.60
CA GLU A 40 -8.93 -1.84 -36.75
C GLU A 40 -7.95 -1.30 -35.71
N THR A 41 -7.96 -1.86 -34.49
CA THR A 41 -6.99 -1.48 -33.45
C THR A 41 -5.58 -2.00 -33.71
N GLU A 42 -5.41 -3.09 -34.49
CA GLU A 42 -4.09 -3.55 -34.92
C GLU A 42 -3.54 -2.72 -36.09
N LYS A 43 -4.38 -2.22 -37.00
CA LYS A 43 -3.94 -1.35 -38.09
C LYS A 43 -3.39 0.02 -37.63
N LEU A 44 -3.82 0.50 -36.48
CA LEU A 44 -3.30 1.74 -35.87
C LEU A 44 -1.90 1.59 -35.27
N LYS A 45 -1.38 0.36 -35.11
CA LYS A 45 -0.02 0.10 -34.62
C LYS A 45 1.05 0.12 -35.72
N GLU A 46 0.70 -0.01 -36.98
CA GLU A 46 1.66 -0.08 -38.08
C GLU A 46 2.02 1.25 -38.76
N THR A 47 1.38 2.38 -38.44
CA THR A 47 1.64 3.68 -39.08
C THR A 47 2.44 4.67 -38.25
N GLY A 48 3.12 4.23 -37.21
CA GLY A 48 3.98 5.06 -36.35
C GLY A 48 5.47 5.02 -36.76
N VAL A 49 5.84 5.54 -37.93
CA VAL A 49 7.23 5.84 -38.25
C VAL A 49 7.65 7.06 -37.42
N LEU A 50 8.47 6.88 -36.40
CA LEU A 50 9.18 7.94 -35.74
C LEU A 50 10.65 7.88 -36.13
N SER A 51 11.02 8.81 -36.98
CA SER A 51 12.41 9.12 -37.34
C SER A 51 13.13 9.71 -36.11
N VAL A 52 14.26 9.12 -35.78
CA VAL A 52 15.23 9.66 -34.82
C VAL A 52 15.94 10.87 -35.52
N ASN A 53 15.79 12.04 -34.93
CA ASN A 53 16.65 13.19 -35.28
C ASN A 53 17.52 13.54 -34.07
N ASN A 54 18.82 13.33 -34.24
CA ASN A 54 19.88 13.94 -33.43
C ASN A 54 19.93 15.44 -33.75
N GLY A 55 19.82 16.28 -32.72
CA GLY A 55 20.00 17.72 -32.85
C GLY A 55 20.30 18.38 -31.52
N SER A 56 21.52 18.84 -31.41
CA SER A 56 22.11 19.64 -30.33
C SER A 56 21.38 20.98 -30.11
N GLY A 57 21.32 21.47 -28.87
CA GLY A 57 21.35 22.92 -28.65
C GLY A 57 20.42 23.49 -27.59
N ILE A 58 20.96 23.76 -26.40
CA ILE A 58 20.89 24.99 -25.58
C ILE A 58 19.49 25.47 -25.08
N GLY A 59 19.38 25.62 -23.73
CA GLY A 59 18.48 26.59 -23.13
C GLY A 59 17.94 26.18 -21.78
N GLY A 60 18.50 26.79 -20.76
CA GLY A 60 18.36 26.55 -19.33
C GLY A 60 16.96 26.66 -18.72
N GLY A 61 16.81 25.96 -17.65
CA GLY A 61 15.74 26.02 -16.69
C GLY A 61 16.13 25.16 -15.51
N ASP A 62 16.56 25.77 -14.44
CA ASP A 62 17.04 25.13 -13.23
C ASP A 62 16.01 24.18 -12.64
N ILE A 63 16.27 22.87 -12.76
CA ILE A 63 15.63 21.86 -11.89
C ILE A 63 16.63 21.57 -10.78
N ILE A 64 16.37 22.14 -9.62
CA ILE A 64 17.06 21.84 -8.38
C ILE A 64 16.77 20.39 -8.02
N GLY A 65 17.77 19.55 -8.10
CA GLY A 65 17.70 18.13 -7.76
C GLY A 65 18.96 17.42 -8.21
N SER A 66 20.13 17.79 -7.65
CA SER A 66 21.39 17.10 -7.88
C SER A 66 21.29 15.67 -7.41
N SER A 67 20.96 14.74 -8.32
CA SER A 67 21.13 13.31 -8.08
C SER A 67 22.62 12.98 -8.06
N LYS A 68 23.18 12.72 -6.89
CA LYS A 68 24.50 12.09 -6.76
C LYS A 68 24.49 10.75 -7.48
N ALA A 69 25.50 10.54 -8.33
CA ALA A 69 25.74 9.27 -9.04
C ALA A 69 25.84 8.12 -8.00
N GLY A 70 24.91 7.16 -8.07
CA GLY A 70 24.88 6.00 -7.18
C GLY A 70 23.48 5.54 -6.78
N LYS A 71 22.43 6.30 -7.07
CA LYS A 71 21.04 5.89 -6.83
C LYS A 71 20.67 4.77 -7.78
N LYS A 72 20.72 3.51 -7.31
CA LYS A 72 20.05 2.42 -8.02
C LYS A 72 18.55 2.61 -7.85
N ASP A 73 17.81 2.49 -8.95
CA ASP A 73 16.35 2.54 -8.96
C ASP A 73 15.79 1.24 -8.36
N LEU A 74 15.95 1.09 -7.07
CA LEU A 74 15.49 -0.06 -6.29
C LEU A 74 14.36 0.36 -5.35
N PRO A 75 13.37 -0.51 -5.11
CA PRO A 75 12.39 -0.29 -4.04
C PRO A 75 13.03 -0.56 -2.67
N ILE A 76 12.38 -0.10 -1.60
CA ILE A 76 12.84 -0.24 -0.22
C ILE A 76 12.51 -1.64 0.29
N TYR A 77 13.53 -2.46 0.56
CA TYR A 77 13.39 -3.80 1.14
C TYR A 77 13.50 -3.80 2.67
N CYS A 78 14.33 -2.92 3.19
CA CYS A 78 14.55 -2.66 4.61
C CYS A 78 15.20 -1.29 4.78
N VAL A 79 15.34 -0.86 6.03
CA VAL A 79 15.91 0.45 6.39
C VAL A 79 17.12 0.24 7.29
N ASP A 80 18.23 0.92 7.03
CA ASP A 80 19.33 1.01 7.98
C ASP A 80 18.95 1.97 9.11
N ILE A 81 18.67 1.41 10.28
CA ILE A 81 18.36 2.19 11.46
C ILE A 81 19.62 2.18 12.34
N PRO A 82 20.38 3.29 12.37
CA PRO A 82 21.54 3.39 13.27
C PRO A 82 21.09 3.16 14.70
N GLY A 83 21.84 2.35 15.47
CA GLY A 83 21.52 1.96 16.84
C GLY A 83 21.38 3.10 17.87
N LYS A 84 21.38 4.35 17.44
CA LYS A 84 21.04 5.54 18.22
C LYS A 84 20.17 6.45 17.39
N LEU A 85 18.85 6.22 17.39
CA LEU A 85 17.93 7.29 17.06
C LEU A 85 18.10 8.40 18.13
N LYS A 86 18.93 9.39 17.82
CA LYS A 86 18.86 10.67 18.54
C LYS A 86 17.42 11.16 18.38
N LYS A 87 16.65 11.24 19.48
CA LYS A 87 15.41 12.00 19.51
C LYS A 87 15.71 13.31 18.78
N GLN A 88 15.07 13.56 17.65
CA GLN A 88 15.00 14.90 17.11
C GLN A 88 14.23 15.70 18.15
N ALA A 89 14.98 16.41 18.99
CA ALA A 89 14.43 17.40 19.88
C ALA A 89 13.75 18.43 18.97
N GLN A 90 12.44 18.53 19.08
CA GLN A 90 11.74 19.74 18.67
C GLN A 90 12.39 20.88 19.44
N THR A 91 13.18 21.68 18.75
CA THR A 91 13.61 22.97 19.26
C THR A 91 12.36 23.86 19.28
N GLY A 92 11.65 23.79 20.40
CA GLY A 92 10.72 24.83 20.78
C GLY A 92 11.52 26.10 20.97
N ASN A 93 11.22 27.09 20.18
CA ASN A 93 11.72 28.42 20.33
C ASN A 93 11.03 29.05 21.56
N ASP A 94 11.66 28.92 22.72
CA ASP A 94 11.34 29.74 23.89
C ASP A 94 11.91 31.14 23.64
N ASN A 95 11.10 32.05 23.14
CA ASN A 95 11.26 33.46 23.34
C ASN A 95 10.21 33.92 24.35
N THR A 96 10.60 33.95 25.60
CA THR A 96 9.97 34.73 26.63
C THR A 96 10.39 36.17 26.44
N ASP A 97 9.46 37.04 26.05
CA ASP A 97 9.46 38.43 26.47
C ASP A 97 8.02 38.85 26.79
N ALA A 98 7.87 39.31 28.00
CA ALA A 98 6.66 39.85 28.59
C ALA A 98 6.30 41.20 27.95
N ASP A 99 5.03 41.48 27.74
CA ASP A 99 4.27 42.53 28.37
C ASP A 99 2.88 42.72 27.76
N ASP A 100 1.93 42.67 28.68
CA ASP A 100 0.79 43.56 28.94
C ASP A 100 -0.38 43.73 27.96
N ASN A 101 -1.54 43.32 28.53
CA ASN A 101 -2.89 43.92 28.38
C ASN A 101 -3.55 44.12 27.00
N SER A 102 -4.62 43.40 26.74
CA SER A 102 -6.00 43.88 26.92
C SER A 102 -7.05 42.93 26.32
N ILE A 103 -8.16 42.89 27.00
CA ILE A 103 -9.43 42.19 26.74
C ILE A 103 -10.03 42.66 25.40
N ASP A 104 -10.51 41.74 24.53
CA ASP A 104 -11.92 41.79 24.13
C ASP A 104 -12.42 40.50 23.42
N ASN A 105 -13.69 40.22 23.73
CA ASN A 105 -14.49 39.12 23.23
C ASN A 105 -14.80 39.24 21.72
N ASN A 106 -14.73 38.14 20.96
CA ASN A 106 -15.90 37.74 20.19
C ASN A 106 -15.80 36.29 19.67
N LYS A 107 -16.95 35.62 19.75
CA LYS A 107 -17.31 34.30 19.28
C LYS A 107 -17.22 34.18 17.76
N ASP A 108 -17.00 32.98 17.36
CA ASP A 108 -17.68 32.13 16.37
C ASP A 108 -16.78 31.50 15.28
N ASN A 109 -16.82 30.17 15.35
CA ASN A 109 -16.77 29.23 14.23
C ASN A 109 -15.59 29.19 13.24
N ASN A 110 -14.79 28.19 13.35
CA ASN A 110 -14.65 27.07 12.38
C ASN A 110 -13.47 26.20 12.75
N ASN A 111 -13.79 25.06 13.34
CA ASN A 111 -12.80 24.08 13.74
C ASN A 111 -13.01 22.80 12.88
N ILE A 112 -12.43 22.76 11.70
CA ILE A 112 -12.24 21.55 10.91
C ILE A 112 -10.90 21.68 10.16
N ASP A 113 -9.76 21.61 10.86
CA ASP A 113 -8.46 21.44 10.19
C ASP A 113 -7.33 21.10 11.18
N ASN A 114 -7.56 20.18 12.12
CA ASN A 114 -6.47 19.70 12.99
C ASN A 114 -6.71 18.29 13.53
N MET A 115 -6.87 17.28 12.65
CA MET A 115 -6.87 15.86 13.05
C MET A 115 -5.69 15.05 12.49
N ALA A 116 -4.68 15.69 11.93
CA ALA A 116 -3.52 14.98 11.36
C ALA A 116 -2.22 15.10 12.20
N ALA A 117 -2.25 15.67 13.39
CA ALA A 117 -0.98 16.01 14.06
C ALA A 117 -0.90 15.71 15.57
N ASN A 118 -1.72 14.85 16.17
CA ASN A 118 -1.50 14.51 17.57
C ASN A 118 -1.88 13.05 17.87
N ASN A 119 -0.98 12.14 17.57
CA ASN A 119 -0.97 10.82 18.24
C ASN A 119 0.45 10.48 18.72
N THR A 120 1.01 11.35 19.56
CA THR A 120 2.10 11.00 20.46
C THR A 120 1.46 10.53 21.77
N GLY A 121 0.98 9.29 21.77
CA GLY A 121 0.57 8.61 22.99
C GLY A 121 1.81 8.45 23.89
N ASP A 122 1.85 9.17 25.00
CA ASP A 122 2.78 8.98 26.11
C ASP A 122 2.75 7.53 26.58
N VAL A 123 3.77 6.75 26.20
CA VAL A 123 4.03 5.44 26.80
C VAL A 123 4.66 5.69 28.18
N LYS A 124 3.82 5.93 29.18
CA LYS A 124 4.22 5.92 30.58
C LYS A 124 4.37 4.48 31.06
N GLY A 125 5.59 4.06 31.33
CA GLY A 125 5.86 2.96 32.25
C GLY A 125 6.56 1.73 31.66
N ILE A 126 7.74 1.88 31.09
CA ILE A 126 8.76 0.82 31.16
C ILE A 126 10.03 1.48 31.68
N ASN A 127 10.33 1.27 32.95
CA ASN A 127 11.64 1.58 33.53
C ASN A 127 12.64 0.59 32.95
N ASN A 128 13.19 0.91 31.78
CA ASN A 128 14.33 0.19 31.22
C ASN A 128 15.58 1.04 31.46
N THR A 129 16.33 0.72 32.53
CA THR A 129 17.63 1.30 32.86
C THR A 129 18.77 0.57 32.09
N GLY A 130 18.51 0.16 30.86
CA GLY A 130 19.50 -0.43 29.96
C GLY A 130 19.62 0.43 28.71
N THR A 131 20.86 0.71 28.29
CA THR A 131 21.22 1.37 27.03
C THR A 131 21.03 0.43 25.83
N ASP A 132 19.96 -0.39 25.83
CA ASP A 132 19.69 -1.31 24.73
C ASP A 132 19.09 -0.50 23.55
N ASP A 133 19.76 -0.57 22.41
CA ASP A 133 19.31 0.05 21.17
C ASP A 133 17.96 -0.55 20.79
N VAL A 134 16.91 0.28 20.74
CA VAL A 134 15.56 -0.16 20.34
C VAL A 134 15.61 -0.60 18.89
N LYS A 135 15.16 -1.83 18.62
CA LYS A 135 15.10 -2.41 17.27
C LYS A 135 13.70 -2.21 16.72
N TYR A 136 13.58 -1.55 15.56
CA TYR A 136 12.31 -1.32 14.88
C TYR A 136 12.15 -2.25 13.69
N ILE A 137 10.95 -2.75 13.48
CA ILE A 137 10.55 -3.52 12.30
C ILE A 137 9.12 -3.13 11.89
N SER A 138 8.77 -3.38 10.63
CA SER A 138 7.40 -3.20 10.16
C SER A 138 6.78 -4.52 9.74
N LEU A 139 5.56 -4.75 10.22
CA LEU A 139 4.67 -5.79 9.71
C LEU A 139 3.74 -5.17 8.67
N SER A 140 3.49 -5.87 7.57
CA SER A 140 2.63 -5.36 6.50
C SER A 140 1.79 -6.48 5.88
N PHE A 141 0.60 -6.11 5.40
CA PHE A 141 -0.36 -7.04 4.82
C PHE A 141 -0.73 -6.58 3.41
N ASP A 142 -0.60 -7.47 2.42
CA ASP A 142 -1.15 -7.26 1.10
C ASP A 142 -2.61 -7.74 1.09
N ALA A 143 -3.55 -6.85 0.73
CA ALA A 143 -4.99 -7.08 0.69
C ALA A 143 -5.49 -7.07 -0.77
N ALA A 144 -5.53 -8.26 -1.36
CA ALA A 144 -5.98 -8.50 -2.73
C ALA A 144 -7.10 -9.54 -2.82
N TRP A 145 -7.30 -10.32 -1.76
CA TRP A 145 -8.32 -11.36 -1.65
C TRP A 145 -9.36 -10.98 -0.59
N GLY A 146 -10.22 -11.85 -0.16
CA GLY A 146 -11.30 -11.63 0.80
C GLY A 146 -10.98 -10.77 2.02
N ALA A 147 -11.97 -10.53 2.85
CA ALA A 147 -11.85 -9.70 4.06
C ALA A 147 -12.36 -10.40 5.34
N ASP A 148 -12.60 -11.70 5.28
CA ASP A 148 -13.26 -12.44 6.38
C ASP A 148 -12.44 -12.45 7.68
N ASP A 149 -11.11 -12.35 7.56
CA ASP A 149 -10.18 -12.33 8.69
C ASP A 149 -9.72 -10.92 9.09
N THR A 150 -10.07 -9.89 8.32
CA THR A 150 -9.59 -8.51 8.52
C THR A 150 -9.85 -8.00 9.93
N ILE A 151 -11.09 -8.12 10.43
CA ILE A 151 -11.44 -7.66 11.78
C ILE A 151 -10.64 -8.42 12.85
N ARG A 152 -10.48 -9.72 12.68
CA ARG A 152 -9.69 -10.54 13.60
C ARG A 152 -8.20 -10.13 13.60
N ILE A 153 -7.63 -9.84 12.45
CA ILE A 153 -6.26 -9.30 12.32
C ILE A 153 -6.16 -7.98 13.08
N LEU A 154 -7.11 -7.07 12.87
CA LEU A 154 -7.14 -5.76 13.53
C LEU A 154 -7.29 -5.88 15.06
N ASP A 155 -8.15 -6.79 15.54
CA ASP A 155 -8.33 -7.03 16.98
C ASP A 155 -7.05 -7.58 17.64
N ILE A 156 -6.30 -8.44 16.94
CA ILE A 156 -5.00 -8.92 17.42
C ILE A 156 -3.98 -7.77 17.45
N LEU A 157 -3.93 -6.93 16.43
CA LEU A 157 -3.04 -5.78 16.40
C LEU A 157 -3.35 -4.78 17.53
N ASP A 158 -4.63 -4.54 17.81
CA ASP A 158 -5.05 -3.67 18.90
C ASP A 158 -4.71 -4.26 20.29
N LYS A 159 -4.82 -5.57 20.47
CA LYS A 159 -4.38 -6.27 21.71
C LYS A 159 -2.93 -5.94 22.08
N TYR A 160 -2.06 -5.80 21.09
CA TYR A 160 -0.65 -5.48 21.29
C TYR A 160 -0.33 -3.99 21.13
N ASN A 161 -1.33 -3.15 20.86
CA ASN A 161 -1.17 -1.73 20.51
C ASN A 161 -0.16 -1.53 19.36
N VAL A 162 -0.20 -2.40 18.35
CA VAL A 162 0.70 -2.38 17.18
C VAL A 162 -0.03 -1.75 16.00
N LYS A 163 0.63 -0.83 15.30
CA LYS A 163 0.15 -0.28 14.03
C LYS A 163 1.04 -0.78 12.90
N VAL A 164 0.40 -1.09 11.77
CA VAL A 164 1.00 -1.75 10.60
C VAL A 164 0.58 -1.05 9.31
N THR A 165 1.04 -1.57 8.17
CA THR A 165 0.68 -1.06 6.84
C THR A 165 -0.10 -2.11 6.06
N PHE A 166 -1.27 -1.72 5.52
CA PHE A 166 -2.06 -2.54 4.60
C PHE A 166 -1.90 -2.02 3.17
N PHE A 167 -1.38 -2.84 2.26
CA PHE A 167 -1.29 -2.54 0.84
C PHE A 167 -2.51 -3.13 0.12
N MET A 168 -3.41 -2.26 -0.34
CA MET A 168 -4.71 -2.67 -0.87
C MET A 168 -4.77 -2.51 -2.38
N THR A 169 -5.33 -3.52 -3.08
CA THR A 169 -5.68 -3.37 -4.49
C THR A 169 -6.95 -2.53 -4.65
N GLY A 170 -7.09 -1.88 -5.80
CA GLY A 170 -8.32 -1.12 -6.10
C GLY A 170 -9.56 -1.99 -6.19
N GLY A 171 -9.41 -3.27 -6.58
CA GLY A 171 -10.47 -4.27 -6.54
C GLY A 171 -10.96 -4.50 -5.11
N TRP A 172 -10.04 -4.75 -4.18
CA TRP A 172 -10.33 -4.97 -2.77
C TRP A 172 -10.97 -3.73 -2.11
N VAL A 173 -10.46 -2.52 -2.41
CA VAL A 173 -11.03 -1.25 -1.92
C VAL A 173 -12.48 -1.08 -2.37
N ASN A 174 -12.80 -1.46 -3.62
CA ASN A 174 -14.17 -1.38 -4.12
C ASN A 174 -15.11 -2.38 -3.45
N GLU A 175 -14.62 -3.59 -3.19
CA GLU A 175 -15.41 -4.69 -2.64
C GLU A 175 -15.63 -4.52 -1.12
N TYR A 176 -14.63 -3.96 -0.41
CA TYR A 176 -14.64 -3.85 1.05
C TYR A 176 -14.39 -2.41 1.55
N PRO A 177 -15.18 -1.40 1.10
CA PRO A 177 -14.94 0.01 1.48
C PRO A 177 -15.04 0.27 2.99
N ASP A 178 -15.87 -0.49 3.70
CA ASP A 178 -16.01 -0.35 5.14
C ASP A 178 -14.79 -0.91 5.90
N MET A 179 -14.13 -1.94 5.36
CA MET A 179 -12.87 -2.43 5.93
C MET A 179 -11.73 -1.42 5.72
N VAL A 180 -11.71 -0.68 4.59
CA VAL A 180 -10.75 0.41 4.39
C VAL A 180 -10.89 1.48 5.46
N LYS A 181 -12.14 1.91 5.75
CA LYS A 181 -12.44 2.87 6.81
C LYS A 181 -12.05 2.34 8.19
N GLU A 182 -12.34 1.05 8.47
CA GLU A 182 -12.01 0.42 9.73
C GLU A 182 -10.50 0.35 9.95
N ILE A 183 -9.72 -0.09 8.95
CA ILE A 183 -8.25 -0.11 9.00
C ILE A 183 -7.71 1.30 9.29
N TYR A 184 -8.23 2.31 8.59
CA TYR A 184 -7.82 3.70 8.79
C TYR A 184 -8.20 4.24 10.17
N SER A 185 -9.43 3.98 10.64
CA SER A 185 -9.93 4.47 11.92
C SER A 185 -9.15 3.90 13.12
N ARG A 186 -8.60 2.69 12.96
CA ARG A 186 -7.71 2.06 13.95
C ARG A 186 -6.24 2.53 13.83
N GLY A 187 -5.94 3.49 12.96
CA GLY A 187 -4.63 4.17 12.88
C GLY A 187 -3.55 3.38 12.15
N HIS A 188 -3.92 2.47 11.24
CA HIS A 188 -2.98 1.78 10.37
C HIS A 188 -2.70 2.57 9.10
N ASP A 189 -1.52 2.37 8.49
CA ASP A 189 -1.19 2.94 7.19
C ASP A 189 -2.00 2.29 6.07
N LEU A 190 -2.41 3.10 5.09
CA LEU A 190 -3.01 2.64 3.86
C LEU A 190 -2.01 2.76 2.71
N GLY A 191 -1.54 1.62 2.20
CA GLY A 191 -0.63 1.49 1.08
C GLY A 191 -1.33 1.04 -0.20
N ASN A 192 -0.79 1.44 -1.34
CA ASN A 192 -1.31 1.14 -2.67
C ASN A 192 -0.71 -0.17 -3.22
N HIS A 193 -1.55 -1.06 -3.74
CA HIS A 193 -1.13 -2.33 -4.35
C HIS A 193 -1.62 -2.47 -5.81
N SER A 194 -1.70 -1.34 -6.53
CA SER A 194 -2.26 -1.16 -7.87
C SER A 194 -3.78 -1.38 -7.96
N GLN A 195 -4.39 -0.88 -9.04
CA GLN A 195 -5.83 -1.02 -9.25
C GLN A 195 -6.24 -2.46 -9.53
N ASN A 196 -5.49 -3.16 -10.40
CA ASN A 196 -5.91 -4.44 -10.97
C ASN A 196 -4.92 -5.59 -10.69
N HIS A 197 -3.97 -5.40 -9.77
CA HIS A 197 -2.96 -6.40 -9.42
C HIS A 197 -2.20 -6.95 -10.64
N LYS A 198 -1.86 -6.09 -11.61
CA LYS A 198 -1.11 -6.48 -12.81
C LYS A 198 0.40 -6.50 -12.53
N LYS A 199 1.14 -7.20 -13.40
CA LYS A 199 2.60 -7.03 -13.48
C LYS A 199 2.91 -5.63 -13.98
N MET A 200 3.21 -4.73 -13.07
CA MET A 200 3.37 -3.29 -13.34
C MET A 200 4.58 -2.99 -14.21
N SER A 201 5.61 -3.85 -14.22
CA SER A 201 6.80 -3.72 -15.07
C SER A 201 6.50 -3.88 -16.57
N GLU A 202 5.39 -4.54 -16.93
CA GLU A 202 4.94 -4.75 -18.31
C GLU A 202 4.10 -3.57 -18.85
N LEU A 203 3.73 -2.61 -17.99
CA LEU A 203 2.91 -1.46 -18.34
C LEU A 203 3.76 -0.25 -18.75
N ASN A 204 3.24 0.58 -19.65
CA ASN A 204 3.84 1.87 -19.92
C ASN A 204 3.61 2.88 -18.77
N VAL A 205 4.35 3.98 -18.77
CA VAL A 205 4.34 5.00 -17.71
C VAL A 205 2.93 5.51 -17.39
N GLU A 206 2.13 5.80 -18.40
CA GLU A 206 0.77 6.33 -18.19
C GLU A 206 -0.17 5.27 -17.59
N GLN A 207 -0.03 4.01 -18.02
CA GLN A 207 -0.77 2.90 -17.42
C GLN A 207 -0.34 2.65 -15.95
N GLN A 208 0.97 2.75 -15.65
CA GLN A 208 1.48 2.65 -14.28
C GLN A 208 0.88 3.73 -13.39
N LYS A 209 0.88 5.00 -13.84
CA LYS A 209 0.26 6.11 -13.12
C LYS A 209 -1.24 5.89 -12.91
N GLN A 210 -1.94 5.42 -13.93
CA GLN A 210 -3.37 5.14 -13.84
C GLN A 210 -3.67 4.05 -12.79
N GLU A 211 -2.92 2.96 -12.78
CA GLU A 211 -3.06 1.89 -11.77
C GLU A 211 -2.88 2.43 -10.34
N LEU A 212 -1.97 3.38 -10.12
CA LEU A 212 -1.72 3.99 -8.82
C LEU A 212 -2.77 5.04 -8.46
N ASN A 213 -3.04 5.98 -9.36
CA ASN A 213 -3.94 7.11 -9.08
C ASN A 213 -5.37 6.64 -8.82
N SER A 214 -5.85 5.61 -9.54
CA SER A 214 -7.21 5.09 -9.36
C SER A 214 -7.47 4.56 -7.95
N VAL A 215 -6.49 3.92 -7.31
CA VAL A 215 -6.61 3.47 -5.92
C VAL A 215 -6.54 4.65 -4.95
N THR A 216 -5.61 5.57 -5.22
CA THR A 216 -5.41 6.77 -4.39
C THR A 216 -6.69 7.60 -4.27
N GLU A 217 -7.35 7.86 -5.40
CA GLU A 217 -8.58 8.64 -5.45
C GLU A 217 -9.69 7.98 -4.63
N LYS A 218 -9.87 6.66 -4.77
CA LYS A 218 -10.89 5.90 -4.01
C LYS A 218 -10.63 5.91 -2.51
N VAL A 219 -9.38 5.65 -2.10
CA VAL A 219 -9.02 5.64 -0.67
C VAL A 219 -9.15 7.04 -0.08
N LYS A 220 -8.76 8.07 -0.84
CA LYS A 220 -8.94 9.46 -0.42
C LYS A 220 -10.41 9.85 -0.28
N GLU A 221 -11.28 9.40 -1.17
CA GLU A 221 -12.74 9.61 -1.08
C GLU A 221 -13.31 8.97 0.19
N LEU A 222 -12.87 7.75 0.52
CA LEU A 222 -13.37 6.99 1.67
C LEU A 222 -12.88 7.52 3.03
N THR A 223 -11.63 8.01 3.10
CA THR A 223 -10.93 8.25 4.36
C THR A 223 -10.29 9.64 4.50
N GLY A 224 -10.16 10.39 3.41
CA GLY A 224 -9.36 11.62 3.35
C GLY A 224 -7.84 11.38 3.30
N TYR A 225 -7.37 10.12 3.40
CA TYR A 225 -5.95 9.79 3.46
C TYR A 225 -5.29 9.90 2.09
N ASN A 226 -4.13 10.58 2.02
CA ASN A 226 -3.31 10.64 0.83
C ASN A 226 -2.26 9.52 0.89
N MET A 227 -2.42 8.48 0.06
CA MET A 227 -1.49 7.36 -0.01
C MET A 227 -0.14 7.81 -0.58
N PHE A 228 0.96 7.27 -0.04
CA PHE A 228 2.32 7.54 -0.51
C PHE A 228 3.24 6.31 -0.45
N LEU A 229 2.72 5.17 0.02
CA LEU A 229 3.41 3.89 0.02
C LEU A 229 2.83 3.02 -1.09
N PHE A 230 3.68 2.42 -1.91
CA PHE A 230 3.28 1.55 -3.01
C PHE A 230 4.06 0.24 -2.95
N ARG A 231 3.36 -0.88 -3.01
CA ARG A 231 4.00 -2.19 -3.18
C ARG A 231 3.64 -2.75 -4.55
N PRO A 232 4.65 -3.04 -5.40
CA PRO A 232 4.40 -3.67 -6.69
C PRO A 232 3.79 -5.07 -6.53
N PRO A 233 2.71 -5.40 -7.25
CA PRO A 233 2.16 -6.77 -7.29
C PRO A 233 3.23 -7.79 -7.65
N TYR A 234 3.18 -8.96 -7.01
CA TYR A 234 4.15 -10.07 -7.21
C TYR A 234 5.60 -9.75 -6.84
N GLY A 235 5.87 -8.57 -6.27
CA GLY A 235 7.24 -8.07 -6.12
C GLY A 235 7.91 -7.73 -7.45
N ASP A 236 7.15 -7.64 -8.55
CA ASP A 236 7.64 -7.41 -9.90
C ASP A 236 7.84 -5.93 -10.19
N TYR A 237 9.07 -5.54 -10.54
CA TYR A 237 9.42 -4.15 -10.85
C TYR A 237 10.55 -4.02 -11.86
N ASN A 238 10.65 -2.85 -12.44
CA ASN A 238 11.80 -2.37 -13.22
C ASN A 238 12.10 -0.91 -12.89
N SER A 239 13.20 -0.36 -13.39
CA SER A 239 13.59 1.02 -13.13
C SER A 239 12.53 2.02 -13.59
N THR A 240 11.82 1.74 -14.68
CA THR A 240 10.73 2.61 -15.18
C THR A 240 9.62 2.73 -14.15
N LEU A 241 9.17 1.61 -13.57
CA LEU A 241 8.12 1.60 -12.54
C LEU A 241 8.55 2.35 -11.29
N ILE A 242 9.78 2.12 -10.83
CA ILE A 242 10.32 2.79 -9.64
C ILE A 242 10.36 4.30 -9.85
N ASN A 243 10.90 4.76 -10.99
CA ASN A 243 10.95 6.18 -11.33
C ASN A 243 9.55 6.78 -11.51
N THR A 244 8.60 6.04 -12.12
CA THR A 244 7.20 6.46 -12.22
C THR A 244 6.59 6.67 -10.85
N ALA A 245 6.76 5.73 -9.92
CA ALA A 245 6.22 5.85 -8.56
C ALA A 245 6.78 7.08 -7.83
N TYR A 246 8.11 7.27 -7.83
CA TYR A 246 8.71 8.47 -7.22
C TYR A 246 8.24 9.77 -7.88
N SER A 247 8.02 9.79 -9.21
CA SER A 247 7.56 10.99 -9.92
C SER A 247 6.17 11.48 -9.52
N ILE A 248 5.37 10.60 -8.89
CA ILE A 248 4.04 10.91 -8.36
C ILE A 248 3.96 10.74 -6.84
N ASN A 249 5.12 10.96 -6.16
CA ASN A 249 5.28 10.97 -4.73
C ASN A 249 4.96 9.64 -3.99
N TYR A 250 5.19 8.51 -4.65
CA TYR A 250 5.12 7.19 -4.02
C TYR A 250 6.50 6.67 -3.67
N TYR A 251 6.61 6.04 -2.50
CA TYR A 251 7.77 5.25 -2.09
C TYR A 251 7.51 3.78 -2.41
N PRO A 252 8.24 3.19 -3.37
CA PRO A 252 8.11 1.77 -3.69
C PRO A 252 8.66 0.90 -2.56
N ILE A 253 7.84 -0.01 -2.04
CA ILE A 253 8.14 -0.86 -0.88
C ILE A 253 8.16 -2.32 -1.29
N GLN A 254 9.21 -3.02 -0.89
CA GLN A 254 9.33 -4.47 -0.94
C GLN A 254 9.33 -5.05 0.48
N TRP A 255 9.99 -6.17 0.70
CA TRP A 255 10.14 -6.84 1.98
C TRP A 255 11.48 -7.57 2.07
N SER A 256 12.04 -7.65 3.26
CA SER A 256 13.21 -8.48 3.56
C SER A 256 12.82 -9.83 4.16
N VAL A 257 11.61 -9.95 4.72
CA VAL A 257 11.07 -11.17 5.33
C VAL A 257 9.73 -11.52 4.67
N ASP A 258 9.67 -12.65 3.97
CA ASP A 258 8.43 -13.21 3.42
C ASP A 258 7.90 -14.28 4.39
N SER A 259 6.68 -14.11 4.87
CA SER A 259 6.04 -15.06 5.78
C SER A 259 5.71 -16.40 5.12
N LEU A 260 5.57 -16.41 3.78
CA LEU A 260 5.08 -17.54 2.98
C LEU A 260 3.69 -18.03 3.39
N ASP A 261 2.87 -17.16 4.02
CA ASP A 261 1.51 -17.46 4.48
C ASP A 261 0.56 -17.83 3.33
N TRP A 262 0.79 -17.26 2.16
CA TRP A 262 0.07 -17.56 0.91
C TRP A 262 0.28 -18.98 0.37
N LYS A 263 1.24 -19.75 0.92
CA LYS A 263 1.53 -21.13 0.53
C LYS A 263 0.77 -22.19 1.33
N ASP A 264 -0.05 -21.78 2.29
CA ASP A 264 -0.87 -22.67 3.12
C ASP A 264 -0.09 -23.79 3.85
N TYR A 265 1.16 -23.53 4.23
CA TYR A 265 2.00 -24.51 4.95
C TYR A 265 1.62 -24.66 6.43
N GLY A 266 0.60 -23.93 6.91
CA GLY A 266 0.07 -23.99 8.27
C GLY A 266 0.68 -22.96 9.22
N VAL A 267 0.04 -22.83 10.38
CA VAL A 267 0.33 -21.83 11.43
C VAL A 267 1.78 -21.89 11.90
N ASP A 268 2.28 -23.07 12.28
CA ASP A 268 3.63 -23.26 12.81
C ASP A 268 4.71 -22.86 11.80
N ASN A 269 4.44 -23.08 10.49
CA ASN A 269 5.35 -22.67 9.44
C ASN A 269 5.46 -21.16 9.35
N ILE A 270 4.36 -20.43 9.39
CA ILE A 270 4.33 -18.96 9.37
C ILE A 270 5.11 -18.42 10.57
N ILE A 271 4.80 -18.88 11.77
CA ILE A 271 5.47 -18.47 13.01
C ILE A 271 6.98 -18.66 12.88
N LYS A 272 7.41 -19.87 12.50
CA LYS A 272 8.84 -20.18 12.35
C LYS A 272 9.50 -19.35 11.26
N THR A 273 8.83 -19.21 10.10
CA THR A 273 9.36 -18.47 8.96
C THR A 273 9.61 -17.01 9.32
N VAL A 274 8.67 -16.36 10.00
CA VAL A 274 8.81 -14.94 10.37
C VAL A 274 9.79 -14.77 11.52
N THR A 275 9.57 -15.47 12.67
CA THR A 275 10.32 -15.20 13.91
C THR A 275 11.77 -15.71 13.88
N LYS A 276 12.12 -16.60 12.94
CA LYS A 276 13.47 -17.17 12.78
C LYS A 276 14.06 -16.90 11.39
N HIS A 277 13.52 -15.93 10.66
CA HIS A 277 14.03 -15.60 9.33
C HIS A 277 15.45 -15.01 9.43
N LYS A 278 16.34 -15.46 8.53
CA LYS A 278 17.75 -15.00 8.52
C LYS A 278 17.91 -13.50 8.24
N ALA A 279 16.95 -12.87 7.54
CA ALA A 279 16.95 -11.45 7.23
C ALA A 279 16.13 -10.63 8.25
N LEU A 280 15.65 -11.24 9.34
CA LEU A 280 14.99 -10.51 10.42
C LEU A 280 16.05 -9.75 11.21
N SER A 281 16.01 -8.44 11.08
CA SER A 281 16.99 -7.51 11.69
C SER A 281 16.32 -6.17 11.97
N ASN A 282 17.01 -5.27 12.65
CA ASN A 282 16.56 -3.88 12.78
C ASN A 282 16.31 -3.27 11.39
N GLY A 283 15.15 -2.62 11.20
CA GLY A 283 14.74 -2.06 9.92
C GLY A 283 14.06 -3.04 8.96
N ALA A 284 13.85 -4.30 9.35
CA ALA A 284 13.19 -5.28 8.48
C ALA A 284 11.73 -4.92 8.17
N ILE A 285 11.31 -5.19 6.93
CA ILE A 285 9.91 -5.13 6.48
C ILE A 285 9.44 -6.56 6.24
N ILE A 286 8.34 -6.95 6.89
CA ILE A 286 7.77 -8.29 6.86
C ILE A 286 6.51 -8.28 6.01
N LEU A 287 6.42 -9.18 5.01
CA LEU A 287 5.25 -9.41 4.19
C LEU A 287 4.37 -10.49 4.80
N MET A 288 3.09 -10.19 4.94
CA MET A 288 1.98 -11.11 5.16
C MET A 288 0.81 -10.75 4.24
N HIS A 289 -0.26 -11.54 4.25
CA HIS A 289 -1.44 -11.28 3.43
C HIS A 289 -2.71 -11.32 4.27
N ASN A 290 -3.58 -10.33 4.03
CA ASN A 290 -4.95 -10.33 4.49
C ASN A 290 -5.75 -11.30 3.63
N GLY A 291 -6.55 -12.18 4.25
CA GLY A 291 -7.32 -13.22 3.56
C GLY A 291 -6.55 -14.52 3.30
N ALA A 292 -5.28 -14.64 3.69
CA ALA A 292 -4.56 -15.92 3.63
C ALA A 292 -4.97 -16.82 4.80
N LYS A 293 -5.18 -18.09 4.50
CA LYS A 293 -5.88 -19.08 5.34
C LYS A 293 -5.45 -19.16 6.81
N TYR A 294 -4.16 -19.00 7.08
CA TYR A 294 -3.60 -19.20 8.42
C TYR A 294 -2.98 -17.94 9.03
N THR A 295 -3.06 -16.81 8.34
CA THR A 295 -2.42 -15.57 8.78
C THR A 295 -2.98 -15.09 10.11
N ALA A 296 -4.30 -14.97 10.23
CA ALA A 296 -4.94 -14.55 11.48
C ALA A 296 -4.71 -15.53 12.64
N ASP A 297 -4.57 -16.83 12.34
CA ASP A 297 -4.28 -17.84 13.37
C ASP A 297 -2.84 -17.77 13.89
N ALA A 298 -1.88 -17.39 13.03
CA ALA A 298 -0.47 -17.29 13.38
C ALA A 298 -0.11 -15.95 14.05
N LEU A 299 -0.88 -14.89 13.77
CA LEU A 299 -0.49 -13.50 14.01
C LEU A 299 -0.20 -13.19 15.49
N ASP A 300 -1.02 -13.71 16.41
CA ASP A 300 -0.82 -13.49 17.84
C ASP A 300 0.55 -13.99 18.32
N THR A 301 0.93 -15.20 17.90
CA THR A 301 2.23 -15.79 18.26
C THR A 301 3.39 -15.13 17.47
N VAL A 302 3.16 -14.68 16.25
CA VAL A 302 4.16 -13.93 15.48
C VAL A 302 4.50 -12.63 16.19
N ILE A 303 3.50 -11.83 16.57
CA ILE A 303 3.72 -10.54 17.23
C ILE A 303 4.41 -10.74 18.58
N SER A 304 3.90 -11.62 19.45
CA SER A 304 4.52 -11.88 20.74
C SER A 304 5.96 -12.36 20.61
N GLY A 305 6.23 -13.29 19.69
CA GLY A 305 7.59 -13.81 19.45
C GLY A 305 8.56 -12.78 18.86
N LEU A 306 8.09 -11.79 18.10
CA LEU A 306 8.93 -10.67 17.66
C LEU A 306 9.21 -9.68 18.80
N MET A 307 8.21 -9.38 19.63
CA MET A 307 8.36 -8.50 20.79
C MET A 307 9.29 -9.13 21.87
N GLU A 308 9.21 -10.42 22.10
CA GLU A 308 10.12 -11.16 23.00
C GLU A 308 11.57 -11.13 22.54
N GLN A 309 11.84 -10.96 21.24
CA GLN A 309 13.18 -10.77 20.67
C GLN A 309 13.65 -9.30 20.74
N GLY A 310 12.88 -8.42 21.38
CA GLY A 310 13.19 -7.02 21.58
C GLY A 310 12.86 -6.11 20.39
N TYR A 311 12.02 -6.58 19.45
CA TYR A 311 11.57 -5.73 18.35
C TYR A 311 10.36 -4.89 18.75
N THR A 312 10.38 -3.62 18.34
CA THR A 312 9.24 -2.71 18.38
C THR A 312 8.64 -2.64 16.97
N LEU A 313 7.35 -2.97 16.86
CA LEU A 313 6.65 -2.96 15.58
C LEU A 313 6.04 -1.57 15.34
N ILE A 314 6.39 -0.96 14.20
CA ILE A 314 5.88 0.35 13.75
C ILE A 314 5.39 0.26 12.30
N PRO A 315 4.46 1.13 11.85
CA PRO A 315 4.03 1.14 10.46
C PRO A 315 5.18 1.60 9.53
N ILE A 316 5.12 1.21 8.26
CA ILE A 316 6.18 1.53 7.28
C ILE A 316 6.36 3.04 7.13
N SER A 317 5.28 3.83 7.24
CA SER A 317 5.36 5.31 7.18
C SER A 317 6.30 5.92 8.23
N GLN A 318 6.46 5.25 9.38
CA GLN A 318 7.37 5.66 10.46
C GLN A 318 8.75 5.02 10.36
N LEU A 319 8.86 3.91 9.61
CA LEU A 319 10.13 3.20 9.44
C LEU A 319 11.00 3.83 8.35
N ILE A 320 10.41 4.22 7.21
CA ILE A 320 11.16 4.71 6.05
C ILE A 320 11.68 6.13 6.22
N ILE A 321 12.79 6.41 5.57
CA ILE A 321 13.39 7.74 5.47
C ILE A 321 12.80 8.42 4.22
N ARG A 322 12.21 9.61 4.38
CA ARG A 322 11.55 10.30 3.25
C ARG A 322 12.49 11.21 2.48
N ASP A 323 13.44 11.82 3.16
CA ASP A 323 14.35 12.80 2.59
C ASP A 323 15.81 12.43 2.90
N ASN A 324 16.74 12.85 2.03
CA ASN A 324 18.18 12.68 2.25
C ASN A 324 18.56 11.21 2.51
N PHE A 325 18.26 10.33 1.55
CA PHE A 325 18.62 8.94 1.60
C PHE A 325 19.13 8.42 0.26
N HIS A 326 19.83 7.31 0.30
CA HIS A 326 20.17 6.50 -0.86
C HIS A 326 19.84 5.03 -0.62
N MET A 327 19.83 4.25 -1.70
CA MET A 327 19.64 2.81 -1.66
C MET A 327 20.98 2.12 -1.85
N ASP A 328 21.26 1.10 -1.03
CA ASP A 328 22.40 0.20 -1.29
C ASP A 328 22.08 -0.79 -2.44
N ALA A 329 23.06 -1.67 -2.75
CA ALA A 329 22.91 -2.65 -3.83
C ALA A 329 21.84 -3.73 -3.55
N ASN A 330 21.41 -3.89 -2.31
CA ASN A 330 20.48 -4.91 -1.84
C ASN A 330 19.08 -4.33 -1.59
N GLY A 331 18.87 -3.03 -1.82
CA GLY A 331 17.62 -2.35 -1.56
C GLY A 331 17.43 -1.94 -0.09
N MET A 332 18.53 -1.81 0.66
CA MET A 332 18.47 -1.20 1.98
C MET A 332 18.51 0.33 1.84
N GLN A 333 17.55 1.00 2.48
CA GLN A 333 17.49 2.45 2.53
C GLN A 333 18.40 2.98 3.64
N ILE A 334 19.28 3.91 3.31
CA ILE A 334 20.31 4.45 4.21
C ILE A 334 20.19 5.97 4.23
N ALA A 335 20.22 6.61 5.41
CA ALA A 335 20.28 8.06 5.55
C ALA A 335 21.59 8.62 4.99
N ASP A 336 21.53 9.77 4.26
CA ASP A 336 22.70 10.46 3.72
C ASP A 336 23.44 11.27 4.79
#